data_eb920ba735a7962f7da3ce7987b67769
#
_entry.id   eb920ba735a7962f7da3ce7987b67769
#
_cell.length_a   1.000
_cell.length_b   1.000
_cell.length_c   1.000
_cell.angle_alpha   90.00
_cell.angle_beta   90.00
_cell.angle_gamma   90.00
#
_symmetry.space_group_name_H-M   'P 1'
#
loop_
_entity.id
_entity.type
_entity.pdbx_description
1 polymer ?
#
loop_
_entity_poly.entity_id
_entity_poly.type
_entity_poly.pdbx_seq_one_letter_code
_entity_poly.pdbx_strand_id
1 'polypeptide(L)'
;MTRGVEASERLIELVRRNDDIANHAAGCDAETVAAAENELGMAFPTSYRLLIKEFGTWDIAGEEFLGVYQTSAMGSKLLGSVAETLDARRRYGMPSDLIAVMFDGMGGLVVLDSSRVDQEGEYPVLVWNPGVADRQSMERLGDDFGSFAFALCQRAVTRWRESD
;
A
#
# COMPACT_ATOMS: atom_id res chain seq x y z
N MET A 1 15.34 14.83 -1.79
CA MET A 1 14.27 13.90 -1.38
C MET A 1 13.15 13.95 -2.41
N THR A 2 12.60 12.80 -2.78
CA THR A 2 11.54 12.74 -3.78
C THR A 2 10.19 13.14 -3.17
N ARG A 3 9.25 13.54 -4.04
CA ARG A 3 7.89 13.94 -3.64
C ARG A 3 7.16 12.80 -2.90
N GLY A 4 7.29 11.57 -3.41
CA GLY A 4 6.65 10.41 -2.78
C GLY A 4 7.21 10.12 -1.40
N VAL A 5 8.52 10.19 -1.24
CA VAL A 5 9.18 9.96 0.05
C VAL A 5 8.81 11.04 1.05
N GLU A 6 8.79 12.31 0.64
CA GLU A 6 8.34 13.40 1.51
C GLU A 6 6.91 13.19 2.00
N ALA A 7 6.02 12.77 1.10
CA ALA A 7 4.64 12.49 1.45
C ALA A 7 4.53 11.31 2.43
N SER A 8 5.31 10.25 2.23
CA SER A 8 5.35 9.12 3.17
C SER A 8 5.83 9.54 4.55
N GLU A 9 6.83 10.42 4.63
CA GLU A 9 7.28 10.94 5.93
C GLU A 9 6.22 11.77 6.62
N ARG A 10 5.46 12.55 5.86
CA ARG A 10 4.31 13.30 6.40
C ARG A 10 3.20 12.36 6.88
N LEU A 11 2.99 11.25 6.19
CA LEU A 11 2.02 10.25 6.62
C LEU A 11 2.45 9.60 7.93
N ILE A 12 3.73 9.25 8.07
CA ILE A 12 4.26 8.71 9.32
C ILE A 12 3.99 9.67 10.47
N GLU A 13 4.26 10.94 10.27
CA GLU A 13 4.02 11.96 11.28
C GLU A 13 2.52 12.13 11.57
N LEU A 14 1.67 12.08 10.55
CA LEU A 14 0.22 12.15 10.72
C LEU A 14 -0.29 11.00 11.59
N VAL A 15 0.17 9.78 11.34
CA VAL A 15 -0.21 8.60 12.13
C VAL A 15 0.21 8.79 13.59
N ARG A 16 1.44 9.24 13.83
CA ARG A 16 1.97 9.44 15.18
C ARG A 16 1.23 10.52 15.95
N ARG A 17 0.82 11.59 15.28
CA ARG A 17 0.07 12.68 15.90
C ARG A 17 -1.40 12.34 16.15
N ASN A 18 -1.91 11.28 15.55
CA ASN A 18 -3.30 10.86 15.65
C ASN A 18 -3.40 9.41 16.13
N ASP A 19 -2.55 9.05 17.10
CA ASP A 19 -2.47 7.68 17.62
C ASP A 19 -3.76 7.22 18.28
N ASP A 20 -4.62 8.13 18.68
CA ASP A 20 -5.95 7.83 19.23
C ASP A 20 -6.92 7.27 18.19
N ILE A 21 -6.67 7.51 16.91
CA ILE A 21 -7.51 7.03 15.80
C ILE A 21 -6.71 6.26 14.75
N ALA A 22 -5.53 5.78 15.13
CA ALA A 22 -4.64 5.05 14.23
C ALA A 22 -4.09 3.80 14.92
N ASN A 23 -3.78 2.80 14.12
CA ASN A 23 -3.11 1.58 14.57
C ASN A 23 -2.00 1.22 13.59
N HIS A 24 -0.98 0.56 14.08
CA HIS A 24 0.07 0.01 13.22
C HIS A 24 0.74 -1.18 13.89
N ALA A 25 1.35 -2.01 13.07
CA ALA A 25 2.17 -3.14 13.53
C ALA A 25 3.62 -2.67 13.78
N ALA A 26 4.49 -3.60 14.06
CA ALA A 26 5.93 -3.35 14.05
C ALA A 26 6.42 -3.25 12.61
N GLY A 27 7.40 -2.41 12.36
CA GLY A 27 7.97 -2.26 11.03
C GLY A 27 8.67 -3.52 10.54
N CYS A 28 8.78 -3.66 9.23
CA CYS A 28 9.49 -4.76 8.61
C CYS A 28 10.99 -4.48 8.58
N ASP A 29 11.79 -5.49 8.91
CA ASP A 29 13.24 -5.39 8.72
C ASP A 29 13.60 -5.58 7.24
N ALA A 30 14.85 -5.32 6.90
CA ALA A 30 15.33 -5.42 5.52
C ALA A 30 15.16 -6.83 4.94
N GLU A 31 15.31 -7.86 5.78
CA GLU A 31 15.18 -9.25 5.36
C GLU A 31 13.73 -9.58 5.00
N THR A 32 12.77 -9.11 5.79
CA THR A 32 11.34 -9.30 5.53
C THR A 32 10.92 -8.56 4.24
N VAL A 33 11.40 -7.34 4.04
CA VAL A 33 11.13 -6.58 2.82
C VAL A 33 11.68 -7.32 1.60
N ALA A 34 12.91 -7.82 1.68
CA ALA A 34 13.52 -8.57 0.58
C ALA A 34 12.74 -9.85 0.28
N ALA A 35 12.28 -10.56 1.30
CA ALA A 35 11.47 -11.77 1.13
C ALA A 35 10.15 -11.45 0.43
N ALA A 36 9.49 -10.36 0.80
CA ALA A 36 8.25 -9.93 0.17
C ALA A 36 8.47 -9.59 -1.31
N GLU A 37 9.50 -8.82 -1.61
CA GLU A 37 9.84 -8.46 -2.99
C GLU A 37 10.16 -9.71 -3.82
N ASN A 38 10.84 -10.67 -3.23
CA ASN A 38 11.17 -11.92 -3.91
C ASN A 38 9.90 -12.74 -4.24
N GLU A 39 8.96 -12.85 -3.29
CA GLU A 39 7.71 -13.57 -3.53
C GLU A 39 6.85 -12.89 -4.61
N LEU A 40 6.83 -11.57 -4.64
CA LEU A 40 6.07 -10.81 -5.62
C LEU A 40 6.75 -10.76 -7.00
N GLY A 41 8.06 -10.96 -7.04
CA GLY A 41 8.85 -10.90 -8.27
C GLY A 41 9.22 -9.50 -8.70
N MET A 42 9.18 -8.52 -7.79
CA MET A 42 9.51 -7.13 -8.10
C MET A 42 9.83 -6.35 -6.84
N ALA A 43 10.55 -5.25 -7.00
CA ALA A 43 10.84 -4.35 -5.89
C ALA A 43 9.62 -3.49 -5.55
N PHE A 44 9.49 -3.12 -4.28
CA PHE A 44 8.52 -2.10 -3.88
C PHE A 44 9.03 -0.70 -4.27
N PRO A 45 8.13 0.22 -4.62
CA PRO A 45 8.56 1.60 -4.84
C PRO A 45 8.99 2.23 -3.51
N THR A 46 9.86 3.24 -3.60
CA THR A 46 10.55 3.80 -2.43
C THR A 46 9.58 4.30 -1.36
N SER A 47 8.52 5.03 -1.76
CA SER A 47 7.58 5.59 -0.79
C SER A 47 6.79 4.52 -0.04
N TYR A 48 6.39 3.44 -0.71
CA TYR A 48 5.70 2.33 -0.07
C TYR A 48 6.65 1.54 0.84
N ARG A 49 7.87 1.28 0.35
CA ARG A 49 8.88 0.56 1.17
C ARG A 49 9.16 1.29 2.48
N LEU A 50 9.23 2.62 2.44
CA LEU A 50 9.44 3.42 3.64
C LEU A 50 8.36 3.17 4.68
N LEU A 51 7.09 3.12 4.25
CA LEU A 51 5.95 2.93 5.15
C LEU A 51 5.91 1.52 5.73
N ILE A 52 6.19 0.47 4.95
CA ILE A 52 6.21 -0.88 5.50
C ILE A 52 7.40 -1.11 6.42
N LYS A 53 8.51 -0.45 6.18
CA LYS A 53 9.67 -0.51 7.11
C LYS A 53 9.35 0.16 8.43
N GLU A 54 8.54 1.21 8.42
CA GLU A 54 8.16 1.94 9.63
C GLU A 54 7.04 1.25 10.42
N PHE A 55 5.99 0.81 9.72
CA PHE A 55 4.76 0.34 10.36
C PHE A 55 4.41 -1.12 10.10
N GLY A 56 4.95 -1.73 9.08
CA GLY A 56 4.50 -3.05 8.63
C GLY A 56 3.15 -2.95 7.94
N THR A 57 2.11 -2.78 8.72
CA THR A 57 0.76 -2.48 8.23
C THR A 57 0.16 -1.41 9.14
N TRP A 58 -0.81 -0.65 8.64
CA TRP A 58 -1.37 0.47 9.40
C TRP A 58 -2.77 0.84 8.94
N ASP A 59 -3.50 1.49 9.85
CA ASP A 59 -4.76 2.13 9.53
C ASP A 59 -4.84 3.48 10.26
N ILE A 60 -5.62 4.40 9.74
CA ILE A 60 -5.88 5.68 10.37
C ILE A 60 -7.24 6.23 9.93
N ALA A 61 -8.06 6.65 10.89
CA ALA A 61 -9.36 7.26 10.65
C ALA A 61 -10.24 6.43 9.70
N GLY A 62 -10.19 5.11 9.82
CA GLY A 62 -10.97 4.19 9.00
C GLY A 62 -10.34 3.79 7.67
N GLU A 63 -9.23 4.41 7.28
CA GLU A 63 -8.48 4.00 6.07
C GLU A 63 -7.49 2.91 6.42
N GLU A 64 -7.66 1.71 5.82
CA GLU A 64 -6.86 0.53 6.10
C GLU A 64 -5.96 0.19 4.93
N PHE A 65 -4.66 0.00 5.19
CA PHE A 65 -3.69 -0.33 4.17
C PHE A 65 -3.20 -1.76 4.29
N LEU A 66 -2.95 -2.38 3.14
CA LEU A 66 -2.29 -3.67 3.08
C LEU A 66 -0.78 -3.42 3.11
N GLY A 67 -0.20 -3.59 4.28
CA GLY A 67 1.25 -3.57 4.43
C GLY A 67 1.81 -4.98 4.31
N VAL A 68 2.90 -5.24 5.02
CA VAL A 68 3.52 -6.58 5.09
C VAL A 68 3.69 -6.93 6.55
N TYR A 69 3.19 -8.10 6.96
CA TYR A 69 3.31 -8.55 8.34
C TYR A 69 3.22 -10.07 8.42
N GLN A 70 3.59 -10.59 9.58
CA GLN A 70 3.51 -12.02 9.92
C GLN A 70 2.80 -12.17 11.25
N THR A 71 2.18 -13.31 11.48
CA THR A 71 1.54 -13.64 12.76
C THR A 71 2.06 -14.98 13.25
N SER A 72 2.04 -15.19 14.56
CA SER A 72 2.48 -16.47 15.14
C SER A 72 1.63 -17.66 14.63
N ALA A 73 0.35 -17.42 14.36
CA ALA A 73 -0.55 -18.45 13.85
C ALA A 73 -0.21 -18.90 12.43
N MET A 74 0.32 -18.02 11.60
CA MET A 74 0.63 -18.28 10.20
C MET A 74 2.12 -18.50 9.93
N GLY A 75 2.95 -18.43 10.98
CA GLY A 75 4.39 -18.69 10.89
C GLY A 75 5.12 -17.69 10.00
N SER A 76 5.88 -18.20 9.03
CA SER A 76 6.67 -17.37 8.13
C SER A 76 5.89 -16.80 6.95
N LYS A 77 4.60 -17.11 6.81
CA LYS A 77 3.77 -16.61 5.71
C LYS A 77 3.68 -15.09 5.78
N LEU A 78 3.94 -14.43 4.67
CA LEU A 78 3.81 -12.97 4.54
C LEU A 78 2.37 -12.62 4.22
N LEU A 79 1.77 -11.81 5.09
CA LEU A 79 0.36 -11.41 5.01
C LEU A 79 0.25 -9.97 4.48
N GLY A 80 -0.97 -9.51 4.30
CA GLY A 80 -1.24 -8.17 3.77
C GLY A 80 -1.07 -8.12 2.26
N SER A 81 -0.26 -7.19 1.80
CA SER A 81 -0.06 -6.97 0.37
C SER A 81 0.41 -8.22 -0.37
N VAL A 82 1.37 -8.96 0.21
CA VAL A 82 1.90 -10.17 -0.45
C VAL A 82 0.81 -11.21 -0.63
N ALA A 83 0.11 -11.56 0.45
CA ALA A 83 -0.94 -12.57 0.40
C ALA A 83 -2.08 -12.18 -0.55
N GLU A 84 -2.55 -10.94 -0.47
CA GLU A 84 -3.65 -10.46 -1.32
C GLU A 84 -3.23 -10.37 -2.79
N THR A 85 -2.01 -9.94 -3.07
CA THR A 85 -1.50 -9.87 -4.44
C THR A 85 -1.40 -11.27 -5.06
N LEU A 86 -0.82 -12.22 -4.34
CA LEU A 86 -0.68 -13.58 -4.84
C LEU A 86 -2.04 -14.25 -5.02
N ASP A 87 -2.98 -14.02 -4.11
CA ASP A 87 -4.33 -14.54 -4.21
C ASP A 87 -5.07 -13.97 -5.43
N ALA A 88 -4.99 -12.66 -5.65
CA ALA A 88 -5.64 -12.01 -6.79
C ALA A 88 -5.05 -12.50 -8.13
N ARG A 89 -3.74 -12.72 -8.19
CA ARG A 89 -3.10 -13.30 -9.39
C ARG A 89 -3.62 -14.70 -9.67
N ARG A 90 -3.70 -15.52 -8.65
CA ARG A 90 -4.11 -16.92 -8.77
C ARG A 90 -5.60 -17.07 -9.08
N ARG A 91 -6.45 -16.34 -8.36
CA ARG A 91 -7.91 -16.51 -8.44
C ARG A 91 -8.56 -15.70 -9.54
N TYR A 92 -8.06 -14.51 -9.81
CA TYR A 92 -8.72 -13.56 -10.70
C TYR A 92 -7.86 -13.11 -11.87
N GLY A 93 -6.67 -13.68 -12.02
CA GLY A 93 -5.79 -13.34 -13.13
C GLY A 93 -5.25 -11.91 -13.10
N MET A 94 -5.08 -11.33 -11.91
CA MET A 94 -4.48 -10.01 -11.81
C MET A 94 -3.11 -10.00 -12.48
N PRO A 95 -2.79 -9.00 -13.31
CA PRO A 95 -1.47 -8.91 -13.93
C PRO A 95 -0.33 -8.99 -12.91
N SER A 96 0.75 -9.72 -13.28
CA SER A 96 1.85 -10.03 -12.36
C SER A 96 2.72 -8.83 -11.99
N ASP A 97 2.57 -7.71 -12.68
CA ASP A 97 3.29 -6.47 -12.38
C ASP A 97 2.49 -5.49 -11.52
N LEU A 98 1.30 -5.89 -11.04
CA LEU A 98 0.51 -5.10 -10.10
C LEU A 98 0.67 -5.61 -8.67
N ILE A 99 0.77 -4.68 -7.73
CA ILE A 99 0.90 -4.96 -6.29
C ILE A 99 -0.31 -4.38 -5.58
N ALA A 100 -1.06 -5.20 -4.83
CA ALA A 100 -2.21 -4.73 -4.06
C ALA A 100 -1.75 -4.01 -2.79
N VAL A 101 -2.30 -2.83 -2.53
CA VAL A 101 -1.92 -2.01 -1.36
C VAL A 101 -3.11 -1.60 -0.49
N MET A 102 -4.34 -1.74 -0.97
CA MET A 102 -5.54 -1.57 -0.14
C MET A 102 -6.76 -2.07 -0.90
N PHE A 103 -7.84 -2.35 -0.17
CA PHE A 103 -9.13 -2.61 -0.78
C PHE A 103 -9.80 -1.28 -1.11
N ASP A 104 -10.50 -1.22 -2.24
CA ASP A 104 -11.18 0.02 -2.64
C ASP A 104 -12.56 0.21 -1.96
N GLY A 105 -13.03 -0.82 -1.25
CA GLY A 105 -14.33 -0.79 -0.60
C GLY A 105 -15.51 -1.13 -1.52
N MET A 106 -15.24 -1.41 -2.79
CA MET A 106 -16.26 -1.66 -3.82
C MET A 106 -15.99 -2.95 -4.61
N GLY A 107 -15.21 -3.87 -4.03
CA GLY A 107 -14.89 -5.14 -4.67
C GLY A 107 -13.60 -5.15 -5.47
N GLY A 108 -12.93 -4.02 -5.61
CA GLY A 108 -11.66 -3.90 -6.30
C GLY A 108 -10.48 -3.73 -5.34
N LEU A 109 -9.31 -3.59 -5.93
CA LEU A 109 -8.06 -3.35 -5.21
C LEU A 109 -7.41 -2.07 -5.72
N VAL A 110 -6.86 -1.30 -4.79
CA VAL A 110 -5.92 -0.23 -5.13
C VAL A 110 -4.57 -0.91 -5.32
N VAL A 111 -3.94 -0.67 -6.45
CA VAL A 111 -2.72 -1.36 -6.84
C VAL A 111 -1.64 -0.38 -7.30
N LEU A 112 -0.38 -0.83 -7.22
CA LEU A 112 0.77 -0.11 -7.76
C LEU A 112 1.21 -0.82 -9.04
N ASP A 113 1.46 -0.06 -10.11
CA ASP A 113 1.81 -0.62 -11.42
C ASP A 113 3.32 -0.54 -11.66
N SER A 114 4.01 -1.65 -11.43
CA SER A 114 5.47 -1.70 -11.57
C SER A 114 5.94 -1.62 -13.04
N SER A 115 5.04 -1.78 -14.01
CA SER A 115 5.40 -1.67 -15.43
C SER A 115 5.60 -0.21 -15.86
N ARG A 116 5.22 0.76 -15.04
CA ARG A 116 5.28 2.19 -15.35
C ARG A 116 6.10 2.96 -14.32
N VAL A 117 7.25 2.40 -13.94
CA VAL A 117 8.15 3.05 -12.97
C VAL A 117 8.62 4.40 -13.52
N ASP A 118 8.57 5.44 -12.67
CA ASP A 118 9.04 6.77 -13.03
C ASP A 118 10.53 6.95 -12.73
N GLN A 119 11.05 8.17 -12.97
CA GLN A 119 12.47 8.49 -12.76
C GLN A 119 12.89 8.41 -11.29
N GLU A 120 11.94 8.48 -10.37
CA GLU A 120 12.21 8.47 -8.94
C GLU A 120 12.03 7.07 -8.32
N GLY A 121 11.72 6.07 -9.15
CA GLY A 121 11.51 4.70 -8.69
C GLY A 121 10.13 4.49 -8.09
N GLU A 122 9.16 5.34 -8.43
CA GLU A 122 7.78 5.24 -7.97
C GLU A 122 6.89 4.61 -9.03
N TYR A 123 5.79 4.02 -8.57
CA TYR A 123 4.79 3.37 -9.42
C TYR A 123 3.47 4.13 -9.33
N PRO A 124 2.76 4.32 -10.44
CA PRO A 124 1.44 4.95 -10.38
C PRO A 124 0.45 4.07 -9.61
N VAL A 125 -0.53 4.71 -9.00
CA VAL A 125 -1.57 4.09 -8.20
C VAL A 125 -2.83 3.97 -9.05
N LEU A 126 -3.33 2.75 -9.20
CA LEU A 126 -4.49 2.45 -10.04
C LEU A 126 -5.55 1.70 -9.22
N VAL A 127 -6.78 1.66 -9.74
CA VAL A 127 -7.81 0.75 -9.24
C VAL A 127 -7.93 -0.42 -10.22
N TRP A 128 -7.76 -1.64 -9.70
CA TRP A 128 -7.96 -2.86 -10.48
C TRP A 128 -9.23 -3.57 -10.00
N ASN A 129 -10.07 -3.97 -10.94
CA ASN A 129 -11.28 -4.74 -10.66
C ASN A 129 -11.13 -6.15 -11.26
N PRO A 130 -11.59 -7.21 -10.56
CA PRO A 130 -11.54 -8.56 -11.10
C PRO A 130 -12.21 -8.64 -12.47
N GLY A 131 -11.54 -9.33 -13.41
CA GLY A 131 -12.04 -9.46 -14.77
C GLY A 131 -11.63 -8.36 -15.73
N VAL A 132 -11.01 -7.30 -15.26
CA VAL A 132 -10.51 -6.20 -16.12
C VAL A 132 -9.06 -6.49 -16.48
N ALA A 133 -8.79 -6.70 -17.76
CA ALA A 133 -7.44 -6.97 -18.25
C ALA A 133 -6.76 -5.74 -18.85
N ASP A 134 -7.54 -4.74 -19.26
CA ASP A 134 -7.01 -3.54 -19.94
C ASP A 134 -6.62 -2.46 -18.94
N ARG A 135 -5.32 -2.18 -18.85
CA ARG A 135 -4.79 -1.14 -17.96
C ARG A 135 -5.26 0.25 -18.29
N GLN A 136 -5.54 0.52 -19.55
CA GLN A 136 -5.99 1.84 -19.97
C GLN A 136 -7.38 2.16 -19.43
N SER A 137 -8.16 1.13 -19.09
CA SER A 137 -9.49 1.30 -18.48
C SER A 137 -9.42 1.40 -16.95
N MET A 138 -8.26 1.21 -16.34
CA MET A 138 -8.09 1.34 -14.88
C MET A 138 -8.00 2.81 -14.48
N GLU A 139 -8.78 3.18 -13.47
CA GLU A 139 -8.73 4.54 -12.92
C GLU A 139 -7.37 4.79 -12.25
N ARG A 140 -6.74 5.92 -12.60
CA ARG A 140 -5.49 6.34 -11.98
C ARG A 140 -5.79 7.27 -10.79
N LEU A 141 -5.30 6.89 -9.62
CA LEU A 141 -5.53 7.62 -8.38
C LEU A 141 -4.39 8.54 -7.98
N GLY A 142 -3.19 8.29 -8.50
CA GLY A 142 -2.03 9.10 -8.16
C GLY A 142 -0.78 8.65 -8.90
N ASP A 143 0.27 9.46 -8.81
CA ASP A 143 1.54 9.22 -9.48
C ASP A 143 2.49 8.39 -8.64
N ASP A 144 2.33 8.40 -7.33
CA ASP A 144 3.14 7.64 -6.39
C ASP A 144 2.30 7.28 -5.16
N PHE A 145 2.71 6.23 -4.46
CA PHE A 145 1.97 5.74 -3.30
C PHE A 145 1.97 6.74 -2.14
N GLY A 146 3.12 7.33 -1.84
CA GLY A 146 3.24 8.23 -0.69
C GLY A 146 2.30 9.42 -0.79
N SER A 147 2.27 10.08 -1.94
CA SER A 147 1.40 11.24 -2.17
C SER A 147 -0.08 10.86 -2.12
N PHE A 148 -0.45 9.73 -2.74
CA PHE A 148 -1.81 9.22 -2.71
C PHE A 148 -2.25 8.91 -1.27
N ALA A 149 -1.45 8.14 -0.54
CA ALA A 149 -1.79 7.68 0.81
C ALA A 149 -1.87 8.85 1.79
N PHE A 150 -0.93 9.79 1.72
CA PHE A 150 -0.95 10.96 2.60
C PHE A 150 -2.19 11.81 2.38
N ALA A 151 -2.51 12.12 1.14
CA ALA A 151 -3.69 12.93 0.82
C ALA A 151 -4.99 12.24 1.28
N LEU A 152 -5.11 10.94 1.06
CA LEU A 152 -6.26 10.15 1.50
C LEU A 152 -6.41 10.19 3.02
N CYS A 153 -5.32 9.94 3.74
CA CYS A 153 -5.34 9.90 5.20
C CYS A 153 -5.59 11.27 5.81
N GLN A 154 -5.01 12.32 5.23
CA GLN A 154 -5.24 13.68 5.71
C GLN A 154 -6.70 14.07 5.60
N ARG A 155 -7.34 13.75 4.48
CA ARG A 155 -8.78 13.98 4.32
C ARG A 155 -9.61 13.16 5.31
N ALA A 156 -9.22 11.92 5.55
CA ALA A 156 -9.92 11.05 6.49
C ALA A 156 -9.84 11.58 7.92
N VAL A 157 -8.66 12.03 8.36
CA VAL A 157 -8.47 12.63 9.69
C VAL A 157 -9.30 13.90 9.84
N THR A 158 -9.27 14.77 8.82
CA THR A 158 -10.05 16.00 8.83
C THR A 158 -11.54 15.70 9.00
N ARG A 159 -12.08 14.77 8.23
CA ARG A 159 -13.49 14.35 8.33
C ARG A 159 -13.80 13.75 9.70
N TRP A 160 -12.91 12.94 10.22
CA TRP A 160 -13.08 12.30 11.52
C TRP A 160 -13.19 13.35 12.63
N ARG A 161 -12.27 14.35 12.62
CA ARG A 161 -12.25 15.42 13.63
C ARG A 161 -13.45 16.35 13.51
N GLU A 162 -13.96 16.59 12.30
CA GLU A 162 -15.13 17.42 12.08
C GLU A 162 -16.43 16.78 12.56
N SER A 163 -16.48 15.44 12.61
CA SER A 163 -17.69 14.71 13.03
C SER A 163 -17.82 14.57 14.55
N ASP A 164 -16.86 15.03 15.34
CA ASP A 164 -16.86 14.98 16.82
C ASP A 164 -17.58 16.18 17.44
#